data_2700a714b75a663e7d3f7f3188f0998a
#
_entry.id   2700a714b75a663e7d3f7f3188f0998a
#
_cell.length_a   1.000
_cell.length_b   1.000
_cell.length_c   1.000
_cell.angle_alpha   90.00
_cell.angle_beta   90.00
_cell.angle_gamma   90.00
#
_symmetry.space_group_name_H-M   'P 1'
#
loop_
_entity.id
_entity.type
_entity.pdbx_description
1 polymer ?
#
loop_
_entity_poly.entity_id
_entity_poly.type
_entity_poly.pdbx_seq_one_letter_code
_entity_poly.pdbx_strand_id
1 'polypeptide(L)'
;MTEVLSEIDIQRYRRDGYIVPKTKLPTKTMTQLQAALEETIGSNPGIRPEQLVSAHIDRRNDEGVHGHSAWLELAKDPRILDLVEQLIGPDIVLWGCHVFCKPATDGMEVPMHQDGHYWPIQPLATCTAWVAIDESSVENGCLRVVPGSHTAQHSFRHTKSDRENLVLNRRIDDPAANLDSAVDIELEPGEFSLHDVYMIHGSNRNTSGKRRAGVAIRYMPATSHFNRTLYATTTGAGFLVNFASRPLWLLRGADRAGNDFQVGHST
;
A
#
# COMPACT_ATOMS: atom_id res chain seq x y z
N MET A 1 -20.62 12.00 -9.82
CA MET A 1 -21.08 11.72 -8.45
C MET A 1 -20.10 10.70 -7.89
N THR A 2 -19.59 10.93 -6.72
CA THR A 2 -18.69 9.99 -6.04
C THR A 2 -19.51 8.77 -5.63
N GLU A 3 -18.93 7.59 -5.71
CA GLU A 3 -19.55 6.36 -5.22
C GLU A 3 -19.75 6.46 -3.71
N VAL A 4 -20.95 6.11 -3.25
CA VAL A 4 -21.23 5.90 -1.84
C VAL A 4 -21.28 4.39 -1.63
N LEU A 5 -20.43 3.88 -0.73
CA LEU A 5 -20.47 2.48 -0.34
C LEU A 5 -21.83 2.18 0.27
N SER A 6 -22.48 1.11 -0.21
CA SER A 6 -23.70 0.63 0.43
C SER A 6 -23.39 0.11 1.84
N GLU A 7 -24.41 0.03 2.70
CA GLU A 7 -24.24 -0.62 4.00
C GLU A 7 -23.72 -2.06 3.88
N ILE A 8 -24.12 -2.75 2.81
CA ILE A 8 -23.63 -4.11 2.49
C ILE A 8 -22.11 -4.09 2.18
N ASP A 9 -21.61 -3.08 1.46
CA ASP A 9 -20.20 -2.96 1.13
C ASP A 9 -19.36 -2.65 2.38
N ILE A 10 -19.87 -1.78 3.27
CA ILE A 10 -19.23 -1.48 4.55
C ILE A 10 -19.20 -2.73 5.45
N GLN A 11 -20.30 -3.50 5.49
CA GLN A 11 -20.35 -4.75 6.24
C GLN A 11 -19.41 -5.81 5.66
N ARG A 12 -19.26 -5.89 4.33
CA ARG A 12 -18.27 -6.76 3.68
C ARG A 12 -16.85 -6.37 4.07
N TYR A 13 -16.52 -5.08 4.02
CA TYR A 13 -15.19 -4.61 4.45
C TYR A 13 -14.93 -4.98 5.93
N ARG A 14 -15.91 -4.77 6.81
CA ARG A 14 -15.79 -5.14 8.24
C ARG A 14 -15.64 -6.63 8.47
N ARG A 15 -16.29 -7.48 7.65
CA ARG A 15 -16.23 -8.94 7.76
C ARG A 15 -14.98 -9.51 7.11
N ASP A 16 -14.67 -9.06 5.90
CA ASP A 16 -13.65 -9.68 5.03
C ASP A 16 -12.31 -8.93 5.11
N GLY A 17 -12.29 -7.65 5.55
CA GLY A 17 -11.11 -6.79 5.70
C GLY A 17 -10.66 -6.13 4.42
N TYR A 18 -11.38 -6.32 3.33
CA TYR A 18 -11.11 -5.67 2.04
C TYR A 18 -12.38 -5.46 1.23
N ILE A 19 -12.28 -4.58 0.24
CA ILE A 19 -13.31 -4.36 -0.76
C ILE A 19 -12.67 -3.93 -2.09
N VAL A 20 -13.29 -4.30 -3.19
CA VAL A 20 -13.04 -3.73 -4.52
C VAL A 20 -14.25 -2.89 -4.88
N PRO A 21 -14.16 -1.55 -4.81
CA PRO A 21 -15.27 -0.67 -5.17
C PRO A 21 -15.52 -0.68 -6.67
N LYS A 22 -16.68 -0.21 -7.09
CA LYS A 22 -17.03 -0.08 -8.52
C LYS A 22 -16.36 1.14 -9.18
N THR A 23 -15.90 2.08 -8.37
CA THR A 23 -15.20 3.28 -8.84
C THR A 23 -13.93 2.90 -9.57
N LYS A 24 -13.74 3.50 -10.76
CA LYS A 24 -12.55 3.35 -11.59
C LYS A 24 -11.96 4.72 -11.90
N LEU A 25 -10.65 4.82 -11.92
CA LEU A 25 -9.96 6.04 -12.31
C LEU A 25 -10.14 6.30 -13.82
N PRO A 26 -10.31 7.57 -14.25
CA PRO A 26 -10.49 7.89 -15.66
C PRO A 26 -9.26 7.56 -16.50
N THR A 27 -9.47 7.24 -17.78
CA THR A 27 -8.39 6.96 -18.75
C THR A 27 -7.34 8.06 -18.79
N LYS A 28 -7.75 9.34 -18.72
CA LYS A 28 -6.79 10.45 -18.68
C LYS A 28 -5.85 10.36 -17.48
N THR A 29 -6.37 10.06 -16.29
CA THR A 29 -5.58 9.87 -15.08
C THR A 29 -4.63 8.67 -15.27
N MET A 30 -5.13 7.57 -15.83
CA MET A 30 -4.31 6.38 -16.07
C MET A 30 -3.16 6.64 -17.03
N THR A 31 -3.38 7.39 -18.11
CA THR A 31 -2.29 7.78 -19.04
C THR A 31 -1.20 8.58 -18.32
N GLN A 32 -1.57 9.50 -17.43
CA GLN A 32 -0.62 10.28 -16.64
C GLN A 32 0.15 9.41 -15.64
N LEU A 33 -0.52 8.47 -14.98
CA LEU A 33 0.12 7.56 -14.02
C LEU A 33 1.06 6.56 -14.70
N GLN A 34 0.72 6.10 -15.91
CA GLN A 34 1.61 5.25 -16.70
C GLN A 34 2.88 6.00 -17.09
N ALA A 35 2.77 7.26 -17.53
CA ALA A 35 3.95 8.10 -17.81
C ALA A 35 4.79 8.32 -16.54
N ALA A 36 4.17 8.67 -15.43
CA ALA A 36 4.85 8.85 -14.15
C ALA A 36 5.54 7.56 -13.66
N LEU A 37 4.96 6.39 -13.96
CA LEU A 37 5.58 5.10 -13.65
C LEU A 37 6.90 4.92 -14.40
N GLU A 38 6.92 5.18 -15.71
CA GLU A 38 8.14 5.07 -16.53
C GLU A 38 9.21 6.07 -16.04
N GLU A 39 8.81 7.31 -15.74
CA GLU A 39 9.72 8.33 -15.21
C GLU A 39 10.27 7.93 -13.84
N THR A 40 9.42 7.40 -12.95
CA THR A 40 9.85 6.94 -11.62
C THR A 40 10.84 5.77 -11.75
N ILE A 41 10.57 4.79 -12.61
CA ILE A 41 11.50 3.67 -12.86
C ILE A 41 12.80 4.19 -13.44
N GLY A 42 12.74 5.04 -14.47
CA GLY A 42 13.92 5.60 -15.15
C GLY A 42 14.81 6.46 -14.25
N SER A 43 14.21 7.15 -13.26
CA SER A 43 14.94 7.97 -12.28
C SER A 43 15.62 7.15 -11.18
N ASN A 44 15.36 5.85 -11.10
CA ASN A 44 15.88 4.95 -10.08
C ASN A 44 16.63 3.74 -10.65
N PRO A 45 17.66 3.96 -11.52
CA PRO A 45 18.45 2.86 -12.04
C PRO A 45 19.14 2.10 -10.89
N GLY A 46 19.02 0.77 -10.90
CA GLY A 46 19.60 -0.08 -9.84
C GLY A 46 18.68 -0.38 -8.66
N ILE A 47 17.51 0.26 -8.58
CA ILE A 47 16.44 -0.14 -7.66
C ILE A 47 15.44 -1.00 -8.41
N ARG A 48 15.10 -2.17 -7.85
CA ARG A 48 14.08 -3.05 -8.44
C ARG A 48 12.74 -2.29 -8.50
N PRO A 49 12.00 -2.35 -9.62
CA PRO A 49 10.73 -1.62 -9.75
C PRO A 49 9.65 -2.05 -8.75
N GLU A 50 9.80 -3.21 -8.13
CA GLU A 50 8.95 -3.67 -7.03
C GLU A 50 9.26 -2.99 -5.67
N GLN A 51 10.32 -2.20 -5.58
CA GLN A 51 10.86 -1.66 -4.31
C GLN A 51 10.92 -0.12 -4.29
N LEU A 52 10.07 0.54 -5.04
CA LEU A 52 10.03 2.01 -5.10
C LEU A 52 9.22 2.57 -3.92
N VAL A 53 9.86 2.57 -2.75
CA VAL A 53 9.26 3.00 -1.47
C VAL A 53 9.20 4.52 -1.41
N SER A 54 8.13 5.05 -0.79
CA SER A 54 7.92 6.51 -0.62
C SER A 54 7.91 7.29 -1.94
N ALA A 55 7.42 6.66 -3.00
CA ALA A 55 7.42 7.20 -4.35
C ALA A 55 6.68 8.54 -4.52
N HIS A 56 5.83 8.94 -3.57
CA HIS A 56 5.09 10.21 -3.55
C HIS A 56 5.93 11.42 -3.10
N ILE A 57 7.17 11.19 -2.64
CA ILE A 57 8.10 12.26 -2.26
C ILE A 57 8.89 12.64 -3.51
N ASP A 58 8.55 13.82 -4.09
CA ASP A 58 9.11 14.29 -5.36
C ASP A 58 10.55 14.84 -5.20
N ARG A 59 11.43 13.99 -4.71
CA ARG A 59 12.87 14.16 -4.58
C ARG A 59 13.48 12.81 -4.21
N ARG A 60 14.83 12.73 -4.14
CA ARG A 60 15.44 11.55 -3.53
C ARG A 60 15.09 11.51 -2.04
N ASN A 61 14.38 10.47 -1.63
CA ASN A 61 13.97 10.26 -0.25
C ASN A 61 15.05 9.51 0.56
N ASP A 62 14.80 9.31 1.85
CA ASP A 62 15.77 8.68 2.77
C ASP A 62 15.99 7.19 2.44
N GLU A 63 15.06 6.56 1.73
CA GLU A 63 15.21 5.20 1.22
C GLU A 63 16.01 5.14 -0.10
N GLY A 64 16.46 6.30 -0.61
CA GLY A 64 17.24 6.41 -1.83
C GLY A 64 16.42 6.44 -3.11
N VAL A 65 15.11 6.35 -3.01
CA VAL A 65 14.17 6.43 -4.16
C VAL A 65 13.94 7.88 -4.53
N HIS A 66 14.05 8.20 -5.80
CA HIS A 66 13.58 9.46 -6.36
C HIS A 66 12.11 9.29 -6.76
N GLY A 67 11.21 9.96 -6.03
CA GLY A 67 9.76 9.85 -6.28
C GLY A 67 9.28 10.75 -7.40
N HIS A 68 7.95 10.84 -7.53
CA HIS A 68 7.27 11.66 -8.53
C HIS A 68 5.97 12.20 -7.97
N SER A 69 5.70 13.50 -8.19
CA SER A 69 4.53 14.22 -7.66
C SER A 69 3.18 13.58 -8.04
N ALA A 70 3.09 12.90 -9.16
CA ALA A 70 1.86 12.24 -9.59
C ALA A 70 1.34 11.21 -8.56
N TRP A 71 2.21 10.58 -7.79
CA TRP A 71 1.79 9.63 -6.75
C TRP A 71 1.15 10.33 -5.54
N LEU A 72 1.62 11.53 -5.21
CA LEU A 72 0.97 12.37 -4.19
C LEU A 72 -0.38 12.89 -4.70
N GLU A 73 -0.46 13.31 -5.95
CA GLU A 73 -1.73 13.76 -6.56
C GLU A 73 -2.74 12.61 -6.65
N LEU A 74 -2.30 11.39 -6.96
CA LEU A 74 -3.16 10.21 -6.90
C LEU A 74 -3.67 9.96 -5.48
N ALA A 75 -2.81 10.12 -4.47
CA ALA A 75 -3.22 9.94 -3.07
C ALA A 75 -4.26 10.99 -2.61
N LYS A 76 -4.32 12.15 -3.27
CA LYS A 76 -5.31 13.22 -3.03
C LYS A 76 -6.58 13.06 -3.86
N ASP A 77 -6.66 12.05 -4.74
CA ASP A 77 -7.81 11.89 -5.63
C ASP A 77 -9.11 11.74 -4.82
N PRO A 78 -10.09 12.63 -5.03
CA PRO A 78 -11.33 12.61 -4.24
C PRO A 78 -12.11 11.30 -4.38
N ARG A 79 -11.99 10.60 -5.50
CA ARG A 79 -12.67 9.31 -5.72
C ARG A 79 -12.16 8.22 -4.78
N ILE A 80 -10.87 8.25 -4.44
CA ILE A 80 -10.28 7.35 -3.45
C ILE A 80 -10.58 7.84 -2.05
N LEU A 81 -10.36 9.13 -1.78
CA LEU A 81 -10.54 9.70 -0.44
C LEU A 81 -11.98 9.60 0.05
N ASP A 82 -12.98 9.77 -0.82
CA ASP A 82 -14.40 9.64 -0.45
C ASP A 82 -14.77 8.23 0.00
N LEU A 83 -14.12 7.21 -0.54
CA LEU A 83 -14.32 5.82 -0.13
C LEU A 83 -13.53 5.50 1.14
N VAL A 84 -12.30 5.99 1.25
CA VAL A 84 -11.47 5.85 2.46
C VAL A 84 -12.15 6.51 3.66
N GLU A 85 -12.73 7.70 3.49
CA GLU A 85 -13.47 8.42 4.55
C GLU A 85 -14.61 7.58 5.12
N GLN A 86 -15.34 6.84 4.27
CA GLN A 86 -16.43 5.98 4.70
C GLN A 86 -15.97 4.77 5.54
N LEU A 87 -14.68 4.39 5.43
CA LEU A 87 -14.10 3.24 6.13
C LEU A 87 -13.35 3.63 7.41
N ILE A 88 -12.60 4.74 7.39
CA ILE A 88 -11.73 5.13 8.53
C ILE A 88 -12.09 6.49 9.14
N GLY A 89 -13.15 7.15 8.67
CA GLY A 89 -13.63 8.44 9.17
C GLY A 89 -13.07 9.65 8.42
N PRO A 90 -13.54 10.87 8.78
CA PRO A 90 -13.37 12.09 7.99
C PRO A 90 -11.98 12.73 8.10
N ASP A 91 -11.21 12.39 9.11
CA ASP A 91 -9.91 12.99 9.37
C ASP A 91 -8.82 12.04 8.83
N ILE A 92 -8.21 12.35 7.68
CA ILE A 92 -7.36 11.41 6.91
C ILE A 92 -5.95 11.95 6.75
N VAL A 93 -4.97 11.14 7.12
CA VAL A 93 -3.54 11.40 6.93
C VAL A 93 -2.96 10.39 5.93
N LEU A 94 -2.25 10.88 4.91
CA LEU A 94 -1.37 10.06 4.09
C LEU A 94 -0.02 9.93 4.80
N TRP A 95 0.47 8.71 4.95
CA TRP A 95 1.77 8.46 5.55
C TRP A 95 2.73 7.67 4.64
N GLY A 96 2.26 7.15 3.51
CA GLY A 96 3.15 6.47 2.57
C GLY A 96 2.52 6.04 1.27
N CYS A 97 3.33 5.99 0.21
CA CYS A 97 3.02 5.32 -1.05
C CYS A 97 4.17 4.39 -1.43
N HIS A 98 3.86 3.27 -2.06
CA HIS A 98 4.85 2.35 -2.56
C HIS A 98 4.42 1.85 -3.94
N VAL A 99 5.27 2.02 -4.94
CA VAL A 99 5.04 1.47 -6.28
C VAL A 99 5.61 0.05 -6.32
N PHE A 100 4.75 -0.89 -6.68
CA PHE A 100 5.05 -2.30 -6.88
C PHE A 100 4.91 -2.65 -8.36
N CYS A 101 5.99 -2.59 -9.11
CA CYS A 101 6.00 -2.92 -10.52
C CYS A 101 6.76 -4.22 -10.77
N LYS A 102 6.06 -5.33 -10.92
CA LYS A 102 6.64 -6.63 -11.25
C LYS A 102 6.99 -6.67 -12.74
N PRO A 103 8.27 -6.78 -13.13
CA PRO A 103 8.65 -6.98 -14.53
C PRO A 103 8.02 -8.25 -15.09
N ALA A 104 7.89 -8.31 -16.41
CA ALA A 104 7.55 -9.54 -17.11
C ALA A 104 8.63 -10.61 -16.85
N THR A 105 8.22 -11.84 -16.65
CA THR A 105 9.06 -13.05 -16.49
C THR A 105 9.91 -13.14 -15.22
N ASP A 106 10.28 -12.00 -14.59
CA ASP A 106 11.21 -11.93 -13.45
C ASP A 106 10.62 -11.14 -12.26
N GLY A 107 9.30 -10.99 -12.18
CA GLY A 107 8.68 -10.29 -11.06
C GLY A 107 8.77 -11.06 -9.75
N MET A 108 9.27 -10.41 -8.69
CA MET A 108 9.46 -11.02 -7.37
C MET A 108 8.15 -11.31 -6.66
N GLU A 109 8.14 -12.37 -5.83
CA GLU A 109 7.07 -12.66 -4.90
C GLU A 109 7.03 -11.62 -3.77
N VAL A 110 5.83 -11.22 -3.36
CA VAL A 110 5.61 -10.59 -2.06
C VAL A 110 5.04 -11.65 -1.14
N PRO A 111 5.82 -12.19 -0.19
CA PRO A 111 5.34 -13.22 0.73
C PRO A 111 4.11 -12.75 1.51
N MET A 112 3.25 -13.69 1.91
CA MET A 112 2.10 -13.39 2.77
C MET A 112 2.57 -12.78 4.09
N HIS A 113 2.07 -11.59 4.40
CA HIS A 113 2.48 -10.78 5.56
C HIS A 113 1.31 -9.89 6.03
N GLN A 114 1.52 -9.21 7.14
CA GLN A 114 0.68 -8.12 7.62
C GLN A 114 1.52 -6.85 7.68
N ASP A 115 1.03 -5.80 7.08
CA ASP A 115 1.69 -4.49 7.05
C ASP A 115 1.89 -3.90 8.46
N GLY A 116 0.88 -4.02 9.30
CA GLY A 116 0.87 -3.44 10.65
C GLY A 116 1.95 -3.95 11.60
N HIS A 117 2.58 -5.10 11.27
CA HIS A 117 3.70 -5.63 12.06
C HIS A 117 4.90 -4.67 12.16
N TYR A 118 5.03 -3.72 11.20
CA TYR A 118 6.21 -2.86 11.07
C TYR A 118 5.92 -1.39 11.31
N TRP A 119 4.66 -0.96 11.41
CA TRP A 119 4.31 0.45 11.32
C TRP A 119 4.20 1.14 12.68
N PRO A 120 4.79 2.34 12.82
CA PRO A 120 4.82 3.07 14.08
C PRO A 120 3.53 3.89 14.29
N ILE A 121 2.37 3.29 14.13
CA ILE A 121 1.04 3.94 14.19
C ILE A 121 0.30 3.46 15.43
N GLN A 122 -0.19 4.39 16.27
CA GLN A 122 -0.84 4.08 17.55
C GLN A 122 -2.10 4.94 17.78
N PRO A 123 -3.31 4.36 17.96
CA PRO A 123 -3.59 2.94 17.76
C PRO A 123 -3.33 2.54 16.30
N LEU A 124 -3.01 1.25 16.08
CA LEU A 124 -2.74 0.76 14.73
C LEU A 124 -4.06 0.68 13.96
N ALA A 125 -4.23 1.63 13.06
CA ALA A 125 -5.37 1.69 12.15
C ALA A 125 -4.92 2.30 10.83
N THR A 126 -5.18 1.64 9.74
CA THR A 126 -4.97 2.19 8.39
C THR A 126 -5.92 1.56 7.39
N CYS A 127 -6.14 2.29 6.29
CA CYS A 127 -6.74 1.76 5.07
C CYS A 127 -5.73 1.92 3.94
N THR A 128 -5.37 0.84 3.29
CA THR A 128 -4.50 0.86 2.11
C THR A 128 -5.35 0.77 0.84
N ALA A 129 -5.20 1.75 -0.05
CA ALA A 129 -5.71 1.65 -1.42
C ALA A 129 -4.61 1.08 -2.31
N TRP A 130 -4.86 -0.08 -2.92
CA TRP A 130 -3.97 -0.66 -3.92
C TRP A 130 -4.56 -0.44 -5.31
N VAL A 131 -3.96 0.48 -6.07
CA VAL A 131 -4.44 0.92 -7.40
C VAL A 131 -3.67 0.18 -8.48
N ALA A 132 -4.39 -0.48 -9.39
CA ALA A 132 -3.81 -1.14 -10.56
C ALA A 132 -3.44 -0.09 -11.62
N ILE A 133 -2.15 -0.01 -11.98
CA ILE A 133 -1.65 0.82 -13.08
C ILE A 133 -1.67 0.03 -14.38
N ASP A 134 -1.25 -1.22 -14.34
CA ASP A 134 -1.42 -2.21 -15.40
C ASP A 134 -2.56 -3.18 -15.03
N GLU A 135 -3.02 -3.99 -16.00
CA GLU A 135 -3.84 -5.17 -15.70
C GLU A 135 -3.14 -6.02 -14.62
N SER A 136 -3.88 -6.42 -13.61
CA SER A 136 -3.39 -7.23 -12.50
C SER A 136 -4.22 -8.51 -12.42
N SER A 137 -3.64 -9.62 -12.83
CA SER A 137 -4.29 -10.92 -12.93
C SER A 137 -3.50 -12.01 -12.19
N VAL A 138 -4.08 -13.17 -12.03
CA VAL A 138 -3.40 -14.34 -11.44
C VAL A 138 -2.09 -14.64 -12.17
N GLU A 139 -2.08 -14.54 -13.51
CA GLU A 139 -0.91 -14.87 -14.33
C GLU A 139 0.30 -13.97 -14.07
N ASN A 140 0.05 -12.66 -13.82
CA ASN A 140 1.14 -11.70 -13.60
C ASN A 140 1.36 -11.35 -12.12
N GLY A 141 0.74 -12.10 -11.21
CA GLY A 141 0.94 -12.00 -9.77
C GLY A 141 0.17 -10.86 -9.11
N CYS A 142 -1.15 -10.88 -9.25
CA CYS A 142 -2.08 -9.96 -8.59
C CYS A 142 -1.97 -9.99 -7.06
N LEU A 143 -2.60 -9.03 -6.40
CA LEU A 143 -2.74 -9.03 -4.95
C LEU A 143 -3.57 -10.25 -4.50
N ARG A 144 -3.12 -10.88 -3.42
CA ARG A 144 -3.84 -11.96 -2.74
C ARG A 144 -4.09 -11.56 -1.28
N VAL A 145 -5.27 -11.86 -0.77
CA VAL A 145 -5.66 -11.56 0.60
C VAL A 145 -6.28 -12.78 1.27
N VAL A 146 -6.17 -12.88 2.60
CA VAL A 146 -6.86 -13.89 3.40
C VAL A 146 -8.09 -13.25 4.04
N PRO A 147 -9.31 -13.44 3.49
CA PRO A 147 -10.51 -12.79 3.99
C PRO A 147 -10.73 -13.07 5.49
N GLY A 148 -11.10 -12.03 6.25
CA GLY A 148 -11.37 -12.12 7.68
C GLY A 148 -10.14 -12.18 8.59
N SER A 149 -8.92 -12.26 8.04
CA SER A 149 -7.68 -12.35 8.84
C SER A 149 -7.42 -11.12 9.72
N HIS A 150 -8.01 -9.97 9.39
CA HIS A 150 -7.90 -8.72 10.15
C HIS A 150 -8.73 -8.71 11.45
N THR A 151 -9.74 -9.57 11.57
CA THR A 151 -10.71 -9.53 12.68
C THR A 151 -10.09 -9.78 14.05
N ALA A 152 -9.00 -10.52 14.10
CA ALA A 152 -8.26 -10.78 15.32
C ALA A 152 -7.50 -9.56 15.86
N GLN A 153 -7.28 -8.52 15.04
CA GLN A 153 -6.55 -7.28 15.36
C GLN A 153 -5.21 -7.52 16.06
N HIS A 154 -4.52 -8.58 15.68
CA HIS A 154 -3.17 -8.89 16.16
C HIS A 154 -2.24 -9.27 15.00
N SER A 155 -0.95 -9.16 15.24
CA SER A 155 0.07 -9.60 14.30
C SER A 155 0.32 -11.10 14.48
N PHE A 156 0.11 -11.87 13.42
CA PHE A 156 0.52 -13.27 13.37
C PHE A 156 2.04 -13.38 13.43
N ARG A 157 2.54 -14.57 13.78
CA ARG A 157 3.98 -14.81 13.83
C ARG A 157 4.61 -14.67 12.44
N HIS A 158 5.62 -13.78 12.34
CA HIS A 158 6.43 -13.61 11.14
C HIS A 158 7.82 -14.18 11.36
N THR A 159 8.34 -14.93 10.40
CA THR A 159 9.70 -15.46 10.40
C THR A 159 10.51 -14.89 9.24
N LYS A 160 11.83 -14.82 9.43
CA LYS A 160 12.74 -14.46 8.34
C LYS A 160 12.71 -15.57 7.28
N SER A 161 12.73 -15.18 6.03
CA SER A 161 12.86 -16.09 4.89
C SER A 161 14.26 -15.95 4.29
N ASP A 162 14.93 -17.07 4.09
CA ASP A 162 16.23 -17.14 3.41
C ASP A 162 16.07 -17.36 1.89
N ARG A 163 14.82 -17.37 1.38
CA ARG A 163 14.54 -17.47 -0.06
C ARG A 163 14.99 -16.18 -0.76
N GLU A 164 15.64 -16.34 -1.88
CA GLU A 164 16.00 -15.25 -2.79
C GLU A 164 14.78 -14.79 -3.61
N ASN A 165 14.90 -13.64 -4.26
CA ASN A 165 13.88 -13.06 -5.15
C ASN A 165 12.53 -12.80 -4.46
N LEU A 166 12.58 -12.29 -3.24
CA LEU A 166 11.44 -11.82 -2.48
C LEU A 166 11.49 -10.30 -2.32
N VAL A 167 10.34 -9.64 -2.43
CA VAL A 167 10.23 -8.21 -2.11
C VAL A 167 10.42 -8.00 -0.61
N LEU A 168 9.90 -8.89 0.22
CA LEU A 168 10.04 -8.88 1.68
C LEU A 168 10.82 -10.12 2.12
N ASN A 169 11.76 -9.96 3.06
CA ASN A 169 12.53 -11.06 3.62
C ASN A 169 11.85 -11.74 4.83
N ARG A 170 10.58 -11.46 5.06
CA ARG A 170 9.78 -12.07 6.12
C ARG A 170 8.44 -12.56 5.56
N ARG A 171 7.94 -13.62 6.15
CA ARG A 171 6.66 -14.23 5.82
C ARG A 171 5.93 -14.64 7.09
N ILE A 172 4.62 -14.74 7.01
CA ILE A 172 3.82 -15.39 8.05
C ILE A 172 4.20 -16.86 8.11
N ASP A 173 4.44 -17.34 9.33
CA ASP A 173 4.71 -18.73 9.68
C ASP A 173 3.89 -19.07 10.92
N ASP A 174 2.58 -19.06 10.76
CA ASP A 174 1.61 -19.30 11.82
C ASP A 174 0.47 -20.15 11.26
N PRO A 175 0.25 -21.37 11.80
CA PRO A 175 -0.82 -22.24 11.34
C PRO A 175 -2.22 -21.62 11.46
N ALA A 176 -2.41 -20.70 12.41
CA ALA A 176 -3.69 -20.02 12.60
C ALA A 176 -4.01 -18.99 11.51
N ALA A 177 -3.02 -18.63 10.68
CA ALA A 177 -3.20 -17.64 9.61
C ALA A 177 -4.05 -18.12 8.43
N ASN A 178 -4.30 -19.45 8.31
CA ASN A 178 -5.13 -20.06 7.27
C ASN A 178 -4.81 -19.58 5.84
N LEU A 179 -3.53 -19.59 5.47
CA LEU A 179 -3.04 -19.03 4.20
C LEU A 179 -3.67 -19.69 2.96
N ASP A 180 -4.15 -20.93 3.09
CA ASP A 180 -4.79 -21.67 2.00
C ASP A 180 -6.14 -21.07 1.58
N SER A 181 -6.77 -20.26 2.43
CA SER A 181 -8.02 -19.54 2.12
C SER A 181 -7.78 -18.23 1.37
N ALA A 182 -6.55 -17.92 0.96
CA ALA A 182 -6.25 -16.71 0.23
C ALA A 182 -6.98 -16.64 -1.12
N VAL A 183 -7.57 -15.49 -1.41
CA VAL A 183 -8.25 -15.20 -2.67
C VAL A 183 -7.46 -14.20 -3.50
N ASP A 184 -7.54 -14.33 -4.81
CA ASP A 184 -6.88 -13.46 -5.77
C ASP A 184 -7.75 -12.23 -6.05
N ILE A 185 -7.13 -11.05 -6.09
CA ILE A 185 -7.78 -9.78 -6.39
C ILE A 185 -7.31 -9.34 -7.78
N GLU A 186 -8.07 -9.72 -8.80
CA GLU A 186 -7.80 -9.30 -10.17
C GLU A 186 -8.42 -7.94 -10.43
N LEU A 187 -7.67 -7.04 -11.06
CA LEU A 187 -8.05 -5.65 -11.30
C LEU A 187 -7.63 -5.22 -12.71
N GLU A 188 -8.53 -4.52 -13.38
CA GLU A 188 -8.24 -3.79 -14.61
C GLU A 188 -7.49 -2.48 -14.30
N PRO A 189 -6.73 -1.90 -15.26
CA PRO A 189 -6.08 -0.61 -15.06
C PRO A 189 -7.08 0.46 -14.59
N GLY A 190 -6.75 1.13 -13.47
CA GLY A 190 -7.57 2.16 -12.84
C GLY A 190 -8.58 1.65 -11.81
N GLU A 191 -8.79 0.34 -11.72
CA GLU A 191 -9.49 -0.25 -10.58
C GLU A 191 -8.58 -0.32 -9.37
N PHE A 192 -9.15 -0.43 -8.18
CA PHE A 192 -8.39 -0.52 -6.94
C PHE A 192 -9.12 -1.31 -5.87
N SER A 193 -8.37 -1.83 -4.93
CA SER A 193 -8.89 -2.44 -3.70
C SER A 193 -8.58 -1.55 -2.50
N LEU A 194 -9.41 -1.64 -1.46
CA LEU A 194 -9.18 -1.05 -0.15
C LEU A 194 -9.04 -2.19 0.86
N HIS A 195 -8.02 -2.16 1.73
CA HIS A 195 -7.84 -3.20 2.74
C HIS A 195 -7.30 -2.66 4.07
N ASP A 196 -7.63 -3.39 5.13
CA ASP A 196 -7.27 -3.11 6.52
C ASP A 196 -5.80 -3.46 6.81
N VAL A 197 -5.19 -2.77 7.78
CA VAL A 197 -3.78 -2.95 8.18
C VAL A 197 -3.46 -4.34 8.73
N TYR A 198 -4.43 -5.00 9.35
CA TYR A 198 -4.26 -6.36 9.88
C TYR A 198 -4.52 -7.45 8.85
N MET A 199 -4.92 -7.07 7.61
CA MET A 199 -5.16 -8.02 6.54
C MET A 199 -3.88 -8.78 6.17
N ILE A 200 -3.95 -10.12 6.20
CA ILE A 200 -2.90 -10.94 5.61
C ILE A 200 -3.00 -10.84 4.10
N HIS A 201 -1.91 -10.42 3.47
CA HIS A 201 -1.85 -10.27 2.03
C HIS A 201 -0.45 -10.55 1.47
N GLY A 202 -0.40 -10.71 0.16
CA GLY A 202 0.83 -10.95 -0.57
C GLY A 202 0.58 -11.01 -2.06
N SER A 203 1.53 -11.52 -2.84
CA SER A 203 1.32 -11.76 -4.27
C SER A 203 2.35 -12.76 -4.81
N ASN A 204 1.92 -13.66 -5.69
CA ASN A 204 2.78 -14.61 -6.36
C ASN A 204 3.83 -13.92 -7.25
N ARG A 205 4.83 -14.65 -7.68
CA ARG A 205 5.78 -14.18 -8.70
C ARG A 205 5.07 -13.85 -10.00
N ASN A 206 5.60 -12.89 -10.75
CA ASN A 206 5.22 -12.70 -12.14
C ASN A 206 6.13 -13.53 -13.04
N THR A 207 5.60 -14.58 -13.61
CA THR A 207 6.28 -15.44 -14.60
C THR A 207 5.69 -15.27 -16.00
N SER A 208 4.71 -14.39 -16.15
CA SER A 208 4.04 -14.11 -17.42
C SER A 208 4.88 -13.19 -18.31
N GLY A 209 4.51 -13.09 -19.58
CA GLY A 209 5.10 -12.15 -20.52
C GLY A 209 4.63 -10.69 -20.37
N LYS A 210 3.80 -10.39 -19.37
CA LYS A 210 3.22 -9.05 -19.13
C LYS A 210 3.74 -8.47 -17.83
N ARG A 211 4.09 -7.18 -17.82
CA ARG A 211 4.37 -6.43 -16.60
C ARG A 211 3.10 -6.30 -15.74
N ARG A 212 3.26 -6.18 -14.42
CA ARG A 212 2.17 -5.85 -13.49
C ARG A 212 2.59 -4.73 -12.54
N ALA A 213 2.09 -3.53 -12.75
CA ALA A 213 2.34 -2.38 -11.91
C ALA A 213 1.10 -1.98 -11.11
N GLY A 214 1.32 -1.64 -9.86
CA GLY A 214 0.34 -1.06 -8.96
C GLY A 214 1.01 -0.16 -7.93
N VAL A 215 0.21 0.66 -7.27
CA VAL A 215 0.67 1.52 -6.19
C VAL A 215 -0.18 1.29 -4.95
N ALA A 216 0.46 1.03 -3.81
CA ALA A 216 -0.16 1.00 -2.51
C ALA A 216 -0.08 2.39 -1.87
N ILE A 217 -1.24 2.97 -1.57
CA ILE A 217 -1.40 4.28 -0.93
C ILE A 217 -1.91 4.03 0.48
N ARG A 218 -1.19 4.50 1.48
CA ARG A 218 -1.45 4.15 2.88
C ARG A 218 -1.99 5.34 3.65
N TYR A 219 -3.25 5.24 4.00
CA TYR A 219 -3.97 6.24 4.80
C TYR A 219 -4.12 5.77 6.24
N MET A 220 -3.99 6.70 7.20
CA MET A 220 -4.36 6.45 8.58
C MET A 220 -5.40 7.49 9.03
N PRO A 221 -6.30 7.15 9.97
CA PRO A 221 -7.15 8.17 10.58
C PRO A 221 -6.30 9.12 11.41
N ALA A 222 -6.61 10.41 11.39
CA ALA A 222 -5.87 11.41 12.16
C ALA A 222 -6.10 11.31 13.69
N THR A 223 -6.88 10.33 14.13
CA THR A 223 -6.98 9.87 15.52
C THR A 223 -5.84 8.94 15.94
N SER A 224 -5.06 8.45 14.99
CA SER A 224 -3.84 7.68 15.24
C SER A 224 -2.62 8.59 15.24
N HIS A 225 -1.70 8.36 16.18
CA HIS A 225 -0.43 9.04 16.26
C HIS A 225 0.66 8.26 15.51
N PHE A 226 1.42 8.94 14.66
CA PHE A 226 2.60 8.41 13.99
C PHE A 226 3.83 8.60 14.90
N ASN A 227 4.20 7.55 15.62
CA ASN A 227 5.30 7.58 16.58
C ASN A 227 6.67 7.51 15.87
N ARG A 228 7.28 8.64 15.64
CA ARG A 228 8.55 8.77 14.92
C ARG A 228 9.76 8.16 15.66
N THR A 229 9.63 7.89 16.95
CA THR A 229 10.69 7.27 17.76
C THR A 229 10.57 5.76 17.84
N LEU A 230 9.39 5.23 17.59
CA LEU A 230 9.15 3.79 17.52
C LEU A 230 9.56 3.32 16.12
N TYR A 231 10.52 2.42 16.03
CA TYR A 231 11.06 1.95 14.76
C TYR A 231 11.55 3.10 13.86
N ALA A 232 12.33 4.03 14.45
CA ALA A 232 12.90 5.18 13.73
C ALA A 232 13.59 4.72 12.44
N THR A 233 14.25 3.57 12.50
CA THR A 233 14.88 2.93 11.35
C THR A 233 14.63 1.44 11.40
N THR A 234 14.15 0.86 10.31
CA THR A 234 13.97 -0.58 10.18
C THR A 234 14.54 -1.08 8.87
N THR A 235 15.13 -2.26 8.90
CA THR A 235 15.53 -3.01 7.71
C THR A 235 14.49 -4.10 7.48
N GLY A 236 13.56 -3.84 6.58
CA GLY A 236 12.69 -4.89 6.04
C GLY A 236 13.24 -5.27 4.67
N ALA A 237 12.98 -6.40 4.12
CA ALA A 237 13.16 -6.71 2.71
C ALA A 237 14.47 -6.24 2.02
N GLY A 238 15.52 -5.97 2.77
CA GLY A 238 16.81 -5.55 2.21
C GLY A 238 16.98 -4.05 1.96
N PHE A 239 16.01 -3.21 2.29
CA PHE A 239 16.17 -1.76 2.27
C PHE A 239 15.83 -1.13 3.62
N LEU A 240 16.42 0.04 3.85
CA LEU A 240 16.25 0.82 5.07
C LEU A 240 14.98 1.67 4.94
N VAL A 241 14.08 1.60 5.93
CA VAL A 241 12.93 2.49 6.04
C VAL A 241 13.14 3.42 7.22
N ASN A 242 13.16 4.73 6.98
CA ASN A 242 13.31 5.75 8.03
C ASN A 242 11.94 6.38 8.34
N PHE A 243 11.41 6.07 9.52
CA PHE A 243 10.17 6.66 10.00
C PHE A 243 10.36 8.00 10.72
N ALA A 244 11.58 8.31 11.22
CA ALA A 244 11.82 9.54 11.97
C ALA A 244 11.61 10.79 11.12
N SER A 245 12.07 10.78 9.88
CA SER A 245 11.98 11.89 8.91
C SER A 245 10.82 11.74 7.92
N ARG A 246 9.95 10.75 8.08
CA ARG A 246 8.84 10.50 7.17
C ARG A 246 7.87 11.69 7.11
N PRO A 247 7.65 12.34 5.96
CA PRO A 247 6.64 13.38 5.84
C PRO A 247 5.24 12.79 5.93
N LEU A 248 4.33 13.54 6.53
CA LEU A 248 2.91 13.22 6.63
C LEU A 248 2.10 14.31 5.95
N TRP A 249 0.98 13.96 5.33
CA TRP A 249 0.06 14.92 4.74
C TRP A 249 -1.34 14.75 5.36
N LEU A 250 -1.83 15.79 6.03
CA LEU A 250 -3.25 15.86 6.39
C LEU A 250 -4.05 16.15 5.12
N LEU A 251 -4.75 15.16 4.61
CA LEU A 251 -5.49 15.25 3.35
C LEU A 251 -6.92 15.71 3.53
N ARG A 252 -7.55 15.34 4.66
CA ARG A 252 -8.92 15.73 5.04
C ARG A 252 -9.01 15.95 6.54
N GLY A 253 -9.97 16.80 6.93
CA GLY A 253 -10.34 17.03 8.33
C GLY A 253 -9.29 17.73 9.17
N ALA A 254 -9.10 17.27 10.40
CA ALA A 254 -8.18 17.85 11.36
C ALA A 254 -7.40 16.78 12.11
N ASP A 255 -6.16 17.09 12.49
CA ASP A 255 -5.38 16.22 13.36
C ASP A 255 -6.01 16.11 14.75
N ARG A 256 -6.08 14.88 15.27
CA ARG A 256 -6.64 14.56 16.58
C ARG A 256 -5.64 13.90 17.53
N ALA A 257 -4.44 13.59 17.04
CA ALA A 257 -3.45 12.79 17.77
C ALA A 257 -2.12 13.51 18.00
N GLY A 258 -1.98 14.78 17.58
CA GLY A 258 -0.76 15.57 17.75
C GLY A 258 0.36 15.09 16.83
N ASN A 259 0.03 14.80 15.57
CA ASN A 259 1.02 14.45 14.56
C ASN A 259 1.81 15.69 14.12
N ASP A 260 3.11 15.51 13.87
CA ASP A 260 3.96 16.56 13.32
C ASP A 260 3.98 16.50 11.78
N PHE A 261 3.35 17.49 11.16
CA PHE A 261 3.26 17.65 9.70
C PHE A 261 4.37 18.55 9.13
N GLN A 262 5.31 19.01 9.93
CA GLN A 262 6.45 19.81 9.43
C GLN A 262 7.65 18.92 9.08
N VAL A 263 7.78 17.79 9.77
CA VAL A 263 8.91 16.88 9.59
C VAL A 263 8.92 16.27 8.19
N GLY A 264 10.07 16.28 7.55
CA GLY A 264 10.33 15.60 6.27
C GLY A 264 9.83 16.34 5.04
N HIS A 265 9.13 17.45 5.18
CA HIS A 265 8.83 18.34 4.07
C HIS A 265 10.06 19.22 3.77
N SER A 266 10.31 19.46 2.47
CA SER A 266 11.37 20.42 2.07
C SER A 266 10.97 21.81 2.55
N THR A 267 11.88 22.51 3.21
CA THR A 267 11.82 23.95 3.47
C THR A 267 12.12 24.72 2.19
#